data_a4873a6ab8cedb2bc6961d299ca72390
#
_entry.id   a4873a6ab8cedb2bc6961d299ca72390
#
_cell.length_a   1.000
_cell.length_b   1.000
_cell.length_c   1.000
_cell.angle_alpha   90.00
_cell.angle_beta   90.00
_cell.angle_gamma   90.00
#
_symmetry.space_group_name_H-M   'P 1'
#
loop_
_entity.id
_entity.type
_entity.pdbx_description
1 polymer ?
#
loop_
_entity_poly.entity_id
_entity_poly.type
_entity_poly.pdbx_seq_one_letter_code
_entity_poly.pdbx_strand_id
1 'polypeptide(L)'
;MYMISHTGRPPLAGEFTSELPQSHAITDERPPSRLYAAAQPSSSNRAESSGPVASALAGRIFCVMPTSMVYCAGQTYADKADEVRQIEEFLRGQGVERVEMVVASSIGADLAMAFLTQTQIPVGHVFFDGGQFAQIGKATRRIMVPMLYLAIKSLYWSKGATLGKIMWCSDEAIKPYFVAAGKALSYGNIRRQMADSLEDKPFPPLSKELQKRGFFEFGSAEDHFKYRAAVMQAYPAGNFPVFDGYNHMQYQIRDPKGFAAMMELPFLQKE
;
A
#
# COMPACT_ATOMS: atom_id res chain seq x y z
N MET A 1 -0.45 0.95 -0.25
CA MET A 1 0.13 1.59 0.96
C MET A 1 -1.01 1.96 1.88
N TYR A 2 -0.88 1.77 3.16
CA TYR A 2 -1.75 2.34 4.17
C TYR A 2 -0.92 2.88 5.33
N MET A 3 -1.50 3.81 6.07
CA MET A 3 -0.83 4.53 7.16
C MET A 3 -1.65 4.40 8.42
N ILE A 4 -0.96 4.26 9.53
CA ILE A 4 -1.53 4.09 10.86
C ILE A 4 -1.11 5.29 11.69
N SER A 5 -2.08 6.00 12.29
CA SER A 5 -1.81 7.13 13.17
C SER A 5 -2.62 7.04 14.46
N HIS A 6 -2.04 7.54 15.54
CA HIS A 6 -2.74 7.81 16.78
C HIS A 6 -2.96 9.33 16.88
N THR A 7 -4.15 9.79 16.59
CA THR A 7 -4.50 11.19 16.87
C THR A 7 -5.23 11.28 18.19
N GLY A 8 -4.79 12.16 19.08
CA GLY A 8 -5.45 12.42 20.38
C GLY A 8 -6.81 13.12 20.26
N ARG A 9 -7.23 13.50 19.05
CA ARG A 9 -8.55 14.08 18.75
C ARG A 9 -9.10 13.45 17.49
N PRO A 10 -10.40 13.07 17.45
CA PRO A 10 -11.04 12.71 16.21
C PRO A 10 -11.07 13.94 15.29
N PRO A 11 -10.82 13.79 13.97
CA PRO A 11 -11.04 14.87 13.02
C PRO A 11 -12.49 15.31 13.08
N LEU A 12 -12.73 16.62 13.02
CA LEU A 12 -14.07 17.18 12.97
C LEU A 12 -14.80 16.63 11.73
N ALA A 13 -16.02 16.15 11.91
CA ALA A 13 -16.90 15.79 10.82
C ALA A 13 -17.21 17.05 9.99
N GLY A 14 -16.46 17.27 8.93
CA GLY A 14 -16.63 18.33 7.97
C GLY A 14 -17.20 17.77 6.66
N GLU A 15 -18.16 18.47 6.08
CA GLU A 15 -18.69 18.15 4.76
C GLU A 15 -17.55 18.18 3.73
N PHE A 16 -17.32 17.06 3.07
CA PHE A 16 -16.30 16.93 2.05
C PHE A 16 -16.78 17.55 0.74
N THR A 17 -16.12 18.61 0.29
CA THR A 17 -16.26 19.11 -1.08
C THR A 17 -15.34 18.33 -2.02
N SER A 18 -15.83 18.05 -3.19
CA SER A 18 -15.53 16.96 -4.13
C SER A 18 -14.29 17.09 -5.02
N GLU A 19 -13.17 17.66 -4.59
CA GLU A 19 -12.06 17.94 -5.53
C GLU A 19 -10.70 17.30 -5.17
N LEU A 20 -10.61 16.52 -4.09
CA LEU A 20 -9.39 15.80 -3.72
C LEU A 20 -9.48 14.30 -4.09
N PRO A 21 -8.36 13.62 -4.36
CA PRO A 21 -8.39 12.17 -4.54
C PRO A 21 -9.01 11.54 -3.32
N GLN A 22 -10.11 10.81 -3.58
CA GLN A 22 -11.02 10.34 -2.54
C GLN A 22 -10.33 9.32 -1.63
N SER A 23 -10.10 9.72 -0.41
CA SER A 23 -9.68 8.87 0.69
C SER A 23 -10.91 8.34 1.44
N HIS A 24 -10.90 7.12 1.97
CA HIS A 24 -12.08 6.45 2.53
C HIS A 24 -12.12 6.48 4.06
N ALA A 25 -13.20 6.99 4.64
CA ALA A 25 -13.46 6.96 6.07
C ALA A 25 -14.53 5.92 6.42
N ILE A 26 -14.20 4.94 7.25
CA ILE A 26 -15.18 4.06 7.89
C ILE A 26 -15.53 4.70 9.23
N THR A 27 -16.74 5.20 9.36
CA THR A 27 -17.26 5.70 10.63
C THR A 27 -18.01 4.57 11.35
N ASP A 28 -17.56 4.17 12.53
CA ASP A 28 -18.35 3.39 13.47
C ASP A 28 -19.05 4.37 14.43
N GLU A 29 -20.36 4.23 14.65
CA GLU A 29 -21.19 5.14 15.47
C GLU A 29 -20.90 5.09 16.98
N ARG A 30 -19.89 4.36 17.42
CA ARG A 30 -19.45 4.33 18.83
C ARG A 30 -18.50 5.49 19.13
N PRO A 31 -18.58 6.12 20.33
CA PRO A 31 -17.72 7.26 20.66
C PRO A 31 -16.24 6.87 20.51
N PRO A 32 -15.48 7.62 19.72
CA PRO A 32 -14.19 7.14 19.25
C PRO A 32 -13.11 7.39 20.29
N SER A 33 -12.47 6.34 20.73
CA SER A 33 -11.08 6.47 21.13
C SER A 33 -10.13 6.46 19.92
N ARG A 34 -10.60 6.08 18.70
CA ARG A 34 -9.77 5.94 17.48
C ARG A 34 -10.61 5.94 16.19
N LEU A 35 -10.21 6.69 15.19
CA LEU A 35 -10.97 6.89 13.94
C LEU A 35 -10.33 6.12 12.77
N TYR A 36 -11.19 5.59 11.89
CA TYR A 36 -10.80 5.02 10.60
C TYR A 36 -11.15 5.99 9.49
N ALA A 37 -10.21 6.30 8.62
CA ALA A 37 -10.52 6.92 7.37
C ALA A 37 -10.30 5.91 6.24
N ALA A 38 -11.38 5.32 5.75
CA ALA A 38 -11.40 4.64 4.48
C ALA A 38 -12.26 5.47 3.54
N ALA A 39 -11.75 5.94 2.42
CA ALA A 39 -12.44 6.81 1.51
C ALA A 39 -13.59 6.09 0.77
N GLN A 40 -14.75 6.66 0.55
CA GLN A 40 -15.93 6.06 -0.11
C GLN A 40 -15.64 5.51 -1.52
N PRO A 41 -16.22 4.39 -1.92
CA PRO A 41 -15.92 3.73 -3.17
C PRO A 41 -16.56 4.46 -4.35
N SER A 42 -15.82 5.35 -4.95
CA SER A 42 -16.01 5.62 -6.35
C SER A 42 -14.83 5.04 -7.10
N SER A 43 -14.84 3.74 -7.31
CA SER A 43 -14.03 3.02 -8.28
C SER A 43 -12.59 2.62 -7.93
N SER A 44 -12.16 2.50 -6.69
CA SER A 44 -10.77 2.16 -6.44
C SER A 44 -10.57 1.09 -5.37
N ASN A 45 -9.96 0.06 -5.71
CA ASN A 45 -10.15 -1.27 -5.20
C ASN A 45 -8.92 -1.90 -4.54
N ARG A 46 -7.80 -1.18 -4.46
CA ARG A 46 -6.61 -1.65 -3.74
C ARG A 46 -6.69 -1.37 -2.23
N ALA A 47 -7.27 -0.24 -1.85
CA ALA A 47 -7.54 0.07 -0.45
C ALA A 47 -8.41 -1.00 0.21
N GLU A 48 -9.40 -1.49 -0.55
CA GLU A 48 -10.38 -2.45 -0.08
C GLU A 48 -9.85 -3.90 -0.09
N SER A 49 -8.84 -4.23 -0.90
CA SER A 49 -8.17 -5.54 -0.78
C SER A 49 -7.41 -5.69 0.55
N SER A 50 -7.02 -4.58 1.16
CA SER A 50 -6.49 -4.53 2.53
C SER A 50 -7.56 -4.29 3.59
N GLY A 51 -8.83 -4.17 3.21
CA GLY A 51 -9.98 -3.97 4.09
C GLY A 51 -10.07 -4.99 5.24
N PRO A 52 -9.85 -6.30 5.01
CA PRO A 52 -9.83 -7.29 6.07
C PRO A 52 -8.77 -7.02 7.15
N VAL A 53 -7.56 -6.56 6.75
CA VAL A 53 -6.49 -6.18 7.69
C VAL A 53 -6.88 -4.91 8.46
N ALA A 54 -7.36 -3.87 7.75
CA ALA A 54 -7.83 -2.64 8.37
C ALA A 54 -9.00 -2.91 9.32
N SER A 55 -9.92 -3.81 8.96
CA SER A 55 -11.02 -4.24 9.82
C SER A 55 -10.53 -4.98 11.08
N ALA A 56 -9.46 -5.78 10.96
CA ALA A 56 -8.86 -6.44 12.12
C ALA A 56 -8.18 -5.45 13.09
N LEU A 57 -7.72 -4.30 12.58
CA LEU A 57 -7.18 -3.19 13.37
C LEU A 57 -8.28 -2.24 13.91
N ALA A 58 -9.55 -2.47 13.50
CA ALA A 58 -10.70 -1.63 13.79
C ALA A 58 -10.88 -1.35 15.29
N GLY A 59 -11.25 -0.11 15.63
CA GLY A 59 -11.49 0.34 17.02
C GLY A 59 -10.23 0.64 17.82
N ARG A 60 -9.04 0.35 17.29
CA ARG A 60 -7.75 0.56 17.98
C ARG A 60 -6.86 1.60 17.30
N ILE A 61 -6.96 1.74 16.00
CA ILE A 61 -6.01 2.49 15.18
C ILE A 61 -6.76 3.29 14.10
N PHE A 62 -6.34 4.52 13.86
CA PHE A 62 -6.76 5.30 12.70
C PHE A 62 -5.96 4.85 11.48
N CYS A 63 -6.65 4.33 10.45
CA CYS A 63 -6.03 3.78 9.25
C CYS A 63 -6.38 4.63 8.02
N VAL A 64 -5.39 5.17 7.33
CA VAL A 64 -5.54 5.88 6.06
C VAL A 64 -5.06 4.97 4.94
N MET A 65 -5.92 4.70 3.97
CA MET A 65 -5.61 3.87 2.81
C MET A 65 -5.71 4.68 1.52
N PRO A 66 -4.67 5.41 1.12
CA PRO A 66 -4.70 6.18 -0.11
C PRO A 66 -4.81 5.27 -1.33
N THR A 67 -5.65 5.66 -2.27
CA THR A 67 -5.77 4.98 -3.55
C THR A 67 -4.93 5.70 -4.59
N SER A 68 -4.04 4.95 -5.26
CA SER A 68 -3.28 5.50 -6.37
C SER A 68 -4.20 5.94 -7.52
N MET A 69 -3.92 7.08 -8.11
CA MET A 69 -4.59 7.64 -9.30
C MET A 69 -4.67 6.65 -10.46
N VAL A 70 -3.73 5.70 -10.52
CA VAL A 70 -3.70 4.63 -11.54
C VAL A 70 -4.99 3.81 -11.55
N TYR A 71 -5.62 3.65 -10.39
CA TYR A 71 -6.83 2.86 -10.19
C TYR A 71 -8.09 3.71 -9.98
N CYS A 72 -8.00 5.02 -10.17
CA CYS A 72 -9.14 5.92 -10.12
C CYS A 72 -9.67 6.18 -11.53
N ALA A 73 -10.96 5.86 -11.78
CA ALA A 73 -11.58 6.08 -13.07
C ALA A 73 -11.60 7.58 -13.42
N GLY A 74 -11.20 7.91 -14.64
CA GLY A 74 -11.16 9.31 -15.10
C GLY A 74 -9.98 10.14 -14.59
N GLN A 75 -9.19 9.62 -13.66
CA GLN A 75 -8.00 10.30 -13.17
C GLN A 75 -6.77 9.97 -14.01
N THR A 76 -5.81 10.89 -14.00
CA THR A 76 -4.54 10.72 -14.69
C THR A 76 -3.42 10.68 -13.67
N TYR A 77 -2.69 9.57 -13.62
CA TYR A 77 -1.46 9.48 -12.86
C TYR A 77 -0.41 10.42 -13.47
N ALA A 78 0.09 11.36 -12.70
CA ALA A 78 1.20 12.23 -13.09
C ALA A 78 2.54 11.54 -12.79
N ASP A 79 2.92 11.52 -11.52
CA ASP A 79 4.12 10.88 -10.98
C ASP A 79 3.97 10.59 -9.49
N LYS A 80 4.98 9.93 -8.89
CA LYS A 80 5.01 9.61 -7.45
C LYS A 80 5.04 10.84 -6.57
N ALA A 81 5.72 11.89 -7.00
CA ALA A 81 5.86 13.10 -6.20
C ALA A 81 4.50 13.80 -6.04
N ASP A 82 3.69 13.80 -7.09
CA ASP A 82 2.32 14.31 -7.04
C ASP A 82 1.44 13.46 -6.12
N GLU A 83 1.51 12.12 -6.18
CA GLU A 83 0.77 11.26 -5.24
C GLU A 83 1.20 11.48 -3.79
N VAL A 84 2.50 11.61 -3.54
CA VAL A 84 3.04 11.91 -2.18
C VAL A 84 2.52 13.25 -1.67
N ARG A 85 2.56 14.29 -2.50
CA ARG A 85 2.05 15.62 -2.14
C ARG A 85 0.58 15.57 -1.75
N GLN A 86 -0.25 14.89 -2.54
CA GLN A 86 -1.68 14.75 -2.25
C GLN A 86 -1.95 13.96 -0.97
N ILE A 87 -1.18 12.91 -0.70
CA ILE A 87 -1.26 12.15 0.56
C ILE A 87 -0.89 13.05 1.73
N GLU A 88 0.18 13.82 1.62
CA GLU A 88 0.63 14.69 2.69
C GLU A 88 -0.37 15.83 2.95
N GLU A 89 -0.89 16.46 1.91
CA GLU A 89 -1.94 17.48 2.01
C GLU A 89 -3.19 16.92 2.71
N PHE A 90 -3.61 15.71 2.35
CA PHE A 90 -4.72 15.04 3.01
C PHE A 90 -4.44 14.79 4.49
N LEU A 91 -3.30 14.21 4.85
CA LEU A 91 -2.93 13.93 6.23
C LEU A 91 -2.91 15.20 7.07
N ARG A 92 -2.32 16.27 6.54
CA ARG A 92 -2.30 17.59 7.21
C ARG A 92 -3.69 18.18 7.37
N GLY A 93 -4.53 18.06 6.34
CA GLY A 93 -5.93 18.48 6.38
C GLY A 93 -6.76 17.73 7.43
N GLN A 94 -6.37 16.48 7.76
CA GLN A 94 -6.97 15.71 8.85
C GLN A 94 -6.32 15.97 10.23
N GLY A 95 -5.38 16.90 10.32
CA GLY A 95 -4.67 17.19 11.58
C GLY A 95 -3.71 16.07 12.00
N VAL A 96 -3.24 15.25 11.08
CA VAL A 96 -2.27 14.18 11.37
C VAL A 96 -0.89 14.79 11.51
N GLU A 97 -0.39 14.85 12.74
CA GLU A 97 0.94 15.38 13.05
C GLU A 97 2.04 14.31 13.00
N ARG A 98 1.66 13.03 13.05
CA ARG A 98 2.56 11.88 13.03
C ARG A 98 1.87 10.66 12.43
N VAL A 99 2.59 9.92 11.62
CA VAL A 99 2.20 8.58 11.14
C VAL A 99 2.95 7.54 11.95
N GLU A 100 2.24 6.71 12.71
CA GLU A 100 2.89 5.70 13.55
C GLU A 100 3.47 4.55 12.72
N MET A 101 2.79 4.17 11.63
CA MET A 101 3.30 3.14 10.73
C MET A 101 2.84 3.39 9.30
N VAL A 102 3.77 3.24 8.37
CA VAL A 102 3.48 3.11 6.93
C VAL A 102 3.55 1.64 6.56
N VAL A 103 2.48 1.11 5.99
CA VAL A 103 2.45 -0.27 5.48
C VAL A 103 2.27 -0.24 3.98
N ALA A 104 3.09 -0.98 3.26
CA ALA A 104 3.10 -0.94 1.80
C ALA A 104 3.40 -2.31 1.21
N SER A 105 2.59 -2.74 0.24
CA SER A 105 2.75 -4.01 -0.43
C SER A 105 3.07 -3.81 -1.91
N SER A 106 3.91 -4.68 -2.46
CA SER A 106 4.21 -4.71 -3.90
C SER A 106 4.71 -3.34 -4.42
N ILE A 107 4.13 -2.85 -5.51
CA ILE A 107 4.44 -1.53 -6.09
C ILE A 107 4.14 -0.36 -5.13
N GLY A 108 3.28 -0.58 -4.13
CA GLY A 108 3.03 0.41 -3.08
C GLY A 108 4.26 0.72 -2.23
N ALA A 109 5.24 -0.20 -2.18
CA ALA A 109 6.51 0.04 -1.49
C ALA A 109 7.31 1.19 -2.12
N ASP A 110 7.28 1.31 -3.44
CA ASP A 110 7.95 2.39 -4.15
C ASP A 110 7.32 3.77 -3.84
N LEU A 111 5.98 3.85 -3.79
CA LEU A 111 5.29 5.06 -3.34
C LEU A 111 5.57 5.37 -1.87
N ALA A 112 5.60 4.35 -1.01
CA ALA A 112 5.93 4.53 0.40
C ALA A 112 7.36 5.03 0.59
N MET A 113 8.32 4.52 -0.16
CA MET A 113 9.71 5.02 -0.15
C MET A 113 9.78 6.49 -0.59
N ALA A 114 9.04 6.87 -1.64
CA ALA A 114 8.94 8.27 -2.04
C ALA A 114 8.34 9.14 -0.94
N PHE A 115 7.27 8.67 -0.27
CA PHE A 115 6.66 9.35 0.87
C PHE A 115 7.68 9.52 2.02
N LEU A 116 8.36 8.46 2.43
CA LEU A 116 9.34 8.49 3.53
C LEU A 116 10.52 9.44 3.30
N THR A 117 10.89 9.67 2.03
CA THR A 117 12.01 10.55 1.67
C THR A 117 11.59 12.01 1.44
N GLN A 118 10.30 12.28 1.23
CA GLN A 118 9.79 13.60 0.86
C GLN A 118 8.95 14.24 1.97
N THR A 119 8.23 13.43 2.77
CA THR A 119 7.33 13.96 3.79
C THR A 119 8.06 14.65 4.94
N GLN A 120 7.43 15.71 5.46
CA GLN A 120 7.81 16.34 6.72
C GLN A 120 7.04 15.77 7.92
N ILE A 121 6.07 14.89 7.70
CA ILE A 121 5.31 14.25 8.78
C ILE A 121 6.18 13.12 9.36
N PRO A 122 6.49 13.14 10.68
CA PRO A 122 7.28 12.09 11.30
C PRO A 122 6.64 10.72 11.16
N VAL A 123 7.45 9.72 10.80
CA VAL A 123 7.02 8.32 10.66
C VAL A 123 7.67 7.45 11.73
N GLY A 124 6.86 6.69 12.44
CA GLY A 124 7.30 5.80 13.51
C GLY A 124 7.93 4.52 12.98
N HIS A 125 7.17 3.74 12.24
CA HIS A 125 7.57 2.43 11.71
C HIS A 125 7.24 2.31 10.23
N VAL A 126 7.90 1.39 9.55
CA VAL A 126 7.57 1.02 8.17
C VAL A 126 7.49 -0.49 8.03
N PHE A 127 6.53 -0.95 7.26
CA PHE A 127 6.33 -2.36 6.97
C PHE A 127 6.13 -2.56 5.46
N PHE A 128 7.00 -3.32 4.84
CA PHE A 128 6.94 -3.64 3.42
C PHE A 128 6.65 -5.12 3.24
N ASP A 129 5.53 -5.44 2.62
CA ASP A 129 5.10 -6.80 2.29
C ASP A 129 5.36 -7.07 0.80
N GLY A 130 6.33 -7.91 0.50
CA GLY A 130 6.72 -8.23 -0.86
C GLY A 130 7.07 -6.99 -1.68
N GLY A 131 7.75 -6.02 -1.08
CA GLY A 131 8.02 -4.73 -1.69
C GLY A 131 8.75 -4.87 -3.02
N GLN A 132 8.31 -4.12 -4.03
CA GLN A 132 8.97 -4.10 -5.32
C GLN A 132 10.17 -3.17 -5.26
N PHE A 133 11.32 -3.75 -4.95
CA PHE A 133 12.61 -3.07 -4.91
C PHE A 133 13.49 -3.40 -6.14
N ALA A 134 12.87 -3.90 -7.20
CA ALA A 134 13.57 -4.33 -8.40
C ALA A 134 13.87 -3.15 -9.32
N GLN A 135 15.12 -3.05 -9.72
CA GLN A 135 15.53 -2.24 -10.85
C GLN A 135 15.28 -3.01 -12.13
N ILE A 136 14.41 -2.50 -12.99
CA ILE A 136 14.03 -3.18 -14.23
C ILE A 136 14.45 -2.32 -15.42
N GLY A 137 15.36 -2.86 -16.22
CA GLY A 137 15.88 -2.19 -17.41
C GLY A 137 14.77 -1.82 -18.42
N LYS A 138 15.01 -0.77 -19.21
CA LYS A 138 14.03 -0.21 -20.17
C LYS A 138 13.46 -1.24 -21.16
N ALA A 139 14.28 -2.19 -21.63
CA ALA A 139 13.83 -3.21 -22.56
C ALA A 139 12.84 -4.16 -21.91
N THR A 140 13.11 -4.63 -20.69
CA THR A 140 12.22 -5.51 -19.91
C THR A 140 10.91 -4.80 -19.59
N ARG A 141 10.95 -3.52 -19.22
CA ARG A 141 9.74 -2.71 -18.97
C ARG A 141 8.82 -2.63 -20.18
N ARG A 142 9.38 -2.48 -21.38
CA ARG A 142 8.59 -2.44 -22.63
C ARG A 142 7.72 -3.68 -22.83
N ILE A 143 8.20 -4.84 -22.38
CA ILE A 143 7.46 -6.11 -22.49
C ILE A 143 6.55 -6.28 -21.27
N MET A 144 7.06 -5.99 -20.09
CA MET A 144 6.36 -6.23 -18.83
C MET A 144 5.11 -5.36 -18.67
N VAL A 145 5.16 -4.09 -19.07
CA VAL A 145 4.02 -3.16 -18.86
C VAL A 145 2.76 -3.60 -19.61
N PRO A 146 2.80 -3.94 -20.92
CA PRO A 146 1.61 -4.48 -21.58
C PRO A 146 1.14 -5.81 -20.99
N MET A 147 2.04 -6.70 -20.59
CA MET A 147 1.68 -7.96 -19.96
C MET A 147 0.95 -7.74 -18.62
N LEU A 148 1.48 -6.85 -17.78
CA LEU A 148 0.87 -6.49 -16.50
C LEU A 148 -0.51 -5.82 -16.72
N TYR A 149 -0.61 -4.91 -17.70
CA TYR A 149 -1.89 -4.32 -18.07
C TYR A 149 -2.92 -5.39 -18.45
N LEU A 150 -2.56 -6.33 -19.32
CA LEU A 150 -3.46 -7.40 -19.74
C LEU A 150 -3.81 -8.35 -18.59
N ALA A 151 -2.85 -8.67 -17.72
CA ALA A 151 -3.09 -9.48 -16.53
C ALA A 151 -4.14 -8.82 -15.62
N ILE A 152 -3.98 -7.53 -15.31
CA ILE A 152 -4.93 -6.81 -14.47
C ILE A 152 -6.28 -6.63 -15.19
N LYS A 153 -6.29 -6.34 -16.49
CA LYS A 153 -7.53 -6.27 -17.28
C LYS A 153 -8.26 -7.60 -17.36
N SER A 154 -7.55 -8.72 -17.36
CA SER A 154 -8.17 -10.06 -17.36
C SER A 154 -9.05 -10.30 -16.14
N LEU A 155 -8.74 -9.67 -15.00
CA LEU A 155 -9.58 -9.73 -13.81
C LEU A 155 -10.96 -9.12 -14.06
N TYR A 156 -11.02 -7.99 -14.76
CA TYR A 156 -12.28 -7.38 -15.15
C TYR A 156 -13.03 -8.23 -16.18
N TRP A 157 -12.37 -8.64 -17.26
CA TRP A 157 -13.02 -9.41 -18.34
C TRP A 157 -13.50 -10.79 -17.88
N SER A 158 -12.74 -11.45 -16.99
CA SER A 158 -13.11 -12.77 -16.45
C SER A 158 -14.02 -12.69 -15.21
N LYS A 159 -14.46 -11.48 -14.81
CA LYS A 159 -15.21 -11.26 -13.57
C LYS A 159 -14.51 -11.87 -12.33
N GLY A 160 -13.18 -11.78 -12.32
CA GLY A 160 -12.33 -12.27 -11.23
C GLY A 160 -11.92 -13.74 -11.31
N ALA A 161 -12.33 -14.50 -12.34
CA ALA A 161 -11.96 -15.92 -12.45
C ALA A 161 -10.44 -16.16 -12.58
N THR A 162 -9.68 -15.17 -13.05
CA THR A 162 -8.22 -15.24 -13.18
C THR A 162 -7.48 -14.85 -11.90
N LEU A 163 -8.18 -14.44 -10.83
CA LEU A 163 -7.56 -13.94 -9.60
C LEU A 163 -6.59 -14.95 -8.98
N GLY A 164 -7.00 -16.19 -8.84
CA GLY A 164 -6.16 -17.25 -8.26
C GLY A 164 -4.87 -17.52 -9.03
N LYS A 165 -4.86 -17.26 -10.35
CA LYS A 165 -3.65 -17.39 -11.19
C LYS A 165 -2.70 -16.21 -11.03
N ILE A 166 -3.24 -15.01 -10.78
CA ILE A 166 -2.45 -13.76 -10.68
C ILE A 166 -1.92 -13.56 -9.27
N MET A 167 -2.74 -13.88 -8.25
CA MET A 167 -2.41 -13.64 -6.84
C MET A 167 -2.09 -14.93 -6.07
N TRP A 168 -1.98 -16.08 -6.75
CA TRP A 168 -1.73 -17.40 -6.14
C TRP A 168 -2.75 -17.82 -5.06
N CYS A 169 -3.81 -17.06 -4.91
CA CYS A 169 -4.95 -17.37 -4.05
C CYS A 169 -6.21 -16.70 -4.63
N SER A 170 -7.37 -17.28 -4.37
CA SER A 170 -8.63 -16.61 -4.65
C SER A 170 -9.45 -16.56 -3.36
N ASP A 171 -9.94 -15.37 -3.06
CA ASP A 171 -10.88 -15.13 -1.98
C ASP A 171 -12.04 -14.35 -2.56
N GLU A 172 -13.26 -14.81 -2.31
CA GLU A 172 -14.47 -14.17 -2.82
C GLU A 172 -14.66 -12.76 -2.23
N ALA A 173 -14.17 -12.52 -1.02
CA ALA A 173 -14.27 -11.21 -0.38
C ALA A 173 -13.43 -10.12 -1.09
N ILE A 174 -12.26 -10.49 -1.66
CA ILE A 174 -11.38 -9.54 -2.33
C ILE A 174 -11.62 -9.45 -3.85
N LYS A 175 -12.30 -10.43 -4.43
CA LYS A 175 -12.55 -10.52 -5.88
C LYS A 175 -13.20 -9.26 -6.47
N PRO A 176 -14.28 -8.69 -5.89
CA PRO A 176 -14.93 -7.48 -6.43
C PRO A 176 -13.95 -6.31 -6.60
N TYR A 177 -13.03 -6.16 -5.66
CA TYR A 177 -12.06 -5.08 -5.64
C TYR A 177 -11.04 -5.18 -6.77
N PHE A 178 -10.52 -6.38 -7.01
CA PHE A 178 -9.62 -6.63 -8.14
C PHE A 178 -10.31 -6.47 -9.49
N VAL A 179 -11.57 -6.89 -9.60
CA VAL A 179 -12.40 -6.70 -10.82
C VAL A 179 -12.57 -5.22 -11.12
N ALA A 180 -12.89 -4.44 -10.12
CA ALA A 180 -13.11 -3.01 -10.31
C ALA A 180 -11.77 -2.26 -10.55
N ALA A 181 -10.63 -2.66 -9.95
CA ALA A 181 -9.30 -2.15 -10.30
C ALA A 181 -8.98 -2.42 -11.79
N GLY A 182 -9.26 -3.64 -12.27
CA GLY A 182 -9.15 -3.97 -13.68
C GLY A 182 -10.05 -3.13 -14.57
N LYS A 183 -11.27 -2.78 -14.13
CA LYS A 183 -12.17 -1.88 -14.86
C LYS A 183 -11.58 -0.47 -14.97
N ALA A 184 -11.14 0.11 -13.87
CA ALA A 184 -10.66 1.49 -13.79
C ALA A 184 -9.31 1.72 -14.49
N LEU A 185 -8.44 0.71 -14.53
CA LEU A 185 -7.09 0.81 -15.07
C LEU A 185 -7.06 1.27 -16.53
N SER A 186 -6.28 2.31 -16.85
CA SER A 186 -5.93 2.71 -18.21
C SER A 186 -4.49 2.31 -18.55
N TYR A 187 -4.23 2.01 -19.83
CA TYR A 187 -2.87 1.70 -20.29
C TYR A 187 -1.91 2.88 -20.10
N GLY A 188 -2.41 4.10 -20.32
CA GLY A 188 -1.61 5.31 -20.11
C GLY A 188 -1.15 5.47 -18.68
N ASN A 189 -2.03 5.23 -17.70
CA ASN A 189 -1.70 5.34 -16.29
C ASN A 189 -0.69 4.28 -15.83
N ILE A 190 -0.94 3.00 -16.14
CA ILE A 190 0.00 1.96 -15.74
C ILE A 190 1.37 2.12 -16.40
N ARG A 191 1.42 2.58 -17.65
CA ARG A 191 2.68 2.88 -18.33
C ARG A 191 3.48 3.98 -17.62
N ARG A 192 2.82 5.07 -17.21
CA ARG A 192 3.46 6.16 -16.46
C ARG A 192 3.93 5.68 -15.09
N GLN A 193 3.06 5.01 -14.34
CA GLN A 193 3.43 4.47 -13.04
C GLN A 193 4.64 3.52 -13.13
N MET A 194 4.63 2.59 -14.07
CA MET A 194 5.75 1.66 -14.24
C MET A 194 7.04 2.34 -14.72
N ALA A 195 6.92 3.39 -15.52
CA ALA A 195 8.08 4.18 -15.92
C ALA A 195 8.71 4.89 -14.73
N ASP A 196 7.90 5.42 -13.84
CA ASP A 196 8.31 6.15 -12.64
C ASP A 196 8.79 5.21 -11.51
N SER A 197 8.12 4.06 -11.33
CA SER A 197 8.40 3.13 -10.23
C SER A 197 9.54 2.15 -10.48
N LEU A 198 9.78 1.79 -11.74
CA LEU A 198 10.78 0.79 -12.12
C LEU A 198 12.00 1.43 -12.77
N GLU A 199 12.24 2.71 -12.52
CA GLU A 199 13.45 3.36 -12.97
C GLU A 199 14.70 2.70 -12.36
N ASP A 200 15.78 2.74 -13.14
CA ASP A 200 17.10 2.26 -12.73
C ASP A 200 17.75 3.28 -11.77
N LYS A 201 17.16 3.42 -10.59
CA LYS A 201 17.61 4.31 -9.52
C LYS A 201 18.21 3.49 -8.37
N PRO A 202 19.20 4.02 -7.66
CA PRO A 202 19.66 3.40 -6.42
C PRO A 202 18.52 3.36 -5.39
N PHE A 203 18.61 2.45 -4.45
CA PHE A 203 17.69 2.40 -3.31
C PHE A 203 17.65 3.77 -2.60
N PRO A 204 16.45 4.34 -2.33
CA PRO A 204 16.33 5.61 -1.63
C PRO A 204 16.99 5.53 -0.24
N PRO A 205 17.70 6.58 0.20
CA PRO A 205 18.33 6.56 1.51
C PRO A 205 17.28 6.58 2.62
N LEU A 206 17.36 5.63 3.57
CA LEU A 206 16.63 5.66 4.83
C LEU A 206 17.61 5.90 5.98
N SER A 207 17.23 6.72 6.95
CA SER A 207 18.01 6.90 8.16
C SER A 207 18.18 5.58 8.90
N LYS A 208 19.31 5.38 9.59
CA LYS A 208 19.55 4.16 10.39
C LYS A 208 18.45 3.93 11.43
N GLU A 209 17.92 4.99 12.00
CA GLU A 209 16.84 4.92 13.00
C GLU A 209 15.53 4.43 12.37
N LEU A 210 15.20 4.86 11.16
CA LEU A 210 14.03 4.36 10.45
C LEU A 210 14.24 2.93 9.95
N GLN A 211 15.46 2.56 9.54
CA GLN A 211 15.79 1.18 9.18
C GLN A 211 15.55 0.22 10.35
N LYS A 212 16.01 0.55 11.58
CA LYS A 212 15.79 -0.28 12.78
C LYS A 212 14.30 -0.52 13.08
N ARG A 213 13.45 0.41 12.68
CA ARG A 213 11.99 0.35 12.81
C ARG A 213 11.29 -0.08 11.51
N GLY A 214 12.09 -0.53 10.54
CA GLY A 214 11.63 -1.01 9.25
C GLY A 214 11.59 -2.54 9.19
N PHE A 215 10.49 -3.07 8.66
CA PHE A 215 10.28 -4.49 8.38
C PHE A 215 10.15 -4.66 6.87
N PHE A 216 11.03 -5.45 6.30
CA PHE A 216 11.09 -5.80 4.88
C PHE A 216 10.78 -7.28 4.73
N GLU A 217 9.51 -7.58 4.64
CA GLU A 217 8.99 -8.94 4.61
C GLU A 217 8.98 -9.50 3.19
N PHE A 218 9.22 -10.80 3.09
CA PHE A 218 9.16 -11.57 1.85
C PHE A 218 8.54 -12.94 2.10
N GLY A 219 7.65 -13.35 1.20
CA GLY A 219 7.24 -14.76 1.13
C GLY A 219 8.34 -15.60 0.48
N SER A 220 8.66 -16.78 1.05
CA SER A 220 9.75 -17.62 0.51
C SER A 220 9.45 -18.20 -0.88
N ALA A 221 8.18 -18.27 -1.28
CA ALA A 221 7.73 -18.76 -2.57
C ALA A 221 7.49 -17.65 -3.63
N GLU A 222 7.72 -16.37 -3.29
CA GLU A 222 7.51 -15.28 -4.23
C GLU A 222 8.72 -15.01 -5.14
N ASP A 223 8.46 -14.54 -6.35
CA ASP A 223 9.53 -14.19 -7.30
C ASP A 223 10.43 -13.04 -6.81
N HIS A 224 9.91 -12.16 -5.96
CA HIS A 224 10.64 -11.03 -5.39
C HIS A 224 11.63 -11.44 -4.29
N PHE A 225 11.53 -12.64 -3.74
CA PHE A 225 12.45 -13.16 -2.72
C PHE A 225 13.93 -13.05 -3.14
N LYS A 226 14.21 -13.19 -4.43
CA LYS A 226 15.56 -13.03 -5.00
C LYS A 226 16.17 -11.64 -4.77
N TYR A 227 15.36 -10.60 -4.55
CA TYR A 227 15.83 -9.24 -4.28
C TYR A 227 16.12 -8.99 -2.81
N ARG A 228 15.74 -9.90 -1.92
CA ARG A 228 15.92 -9.76 -0.46
C ARG A 228 17.38 -9.44 -0.09
N ALA A 229 18.35 -10.11 -0.69
CA ALA A 229 19.77 -9.87 -0.40
C ALA A 229 20.21 -8.43 -0.74
N ALA A 230 19.74 -7.88 -1.86
CA ALA A 230 20.02 -6.50 -2.25
C ALA A 230 19.39 -5.48 -1.30
N VAL A 231 18.15 -5.75 -0.84
CA VAL A 231 17.47 -4.89 0.15
C VAL A 231 18.19 -4.93 1.50
N MET A 232 18.65 -6.11 1.95
CA MET A 232 19.46 -6.24 3.17
C MET A 232 20.79 -5.48 3.08
N GLN A 233 21.40 -5.48 1.92
CA GLN A 233 22.63 -4.71 1.68
C GLN A 233 22.37 -3.20 1.71
N ALA A 234 21.24 -2.75 1.14
CA ALA A 234 20.88 -1.34 1.10
C ALA A 234 20.44 -0.80 2.49
N TYR A 235 19.79 -1.65 3.29
CA TYR A 235 19.23 -1.26 4.59
C TYR A 235 19.71 -2.19 5.72
N PRO A 236 21.01 -2.25 6.02
CA PRO A 236 21.60 -3.27 6.89
C PRO A 236 21.11 -3.23 8.35
N ALA A 237 20.45 -2.16 8.78
CA ALA A 237 19.88 -2.05 10.11
C ALA A 237 18.39 -2.45 10.17
N GLY A 238 17.79 -2.87 9.03
CA GLY A 238 16.39 -3.29 8.94
C GLY A 238 16.11 -4.68 9.48
N ASN A 239 14.83 -5.01 9.59
CA ASN A 239 14.34 -6.34 9.94
C ASN A 239 13.82 -7.03 8.68
N PHE A 240 14.17 -8.28 8.45
CA PHE A 240 13.89 -9.02 7.21
C PHE A 240 13.17 -10.35 7.48
N PRO A 241 11.94 -10.32 8.02
CA PRO A 241 11.18 -11.55 8.24
C PRO A 241 10.89 -12.26 6.89
N VAL A 242 10.77 -13.59 6.97
CA VAL A 242 10.41 -14.44 5.83
C VAL A 242 9.18 -15.25 6.22
N PHE A 243 8.14 -15.20 5.42
CA PHE A 243 6.97 -16.05 5.58
C PHE A 243 7.12 -17.30 4.73
N ASP A 244 7.42 -18.42 5.38
CA ASP A 244 7.71 -19.67 4.67
C ASP A 244 6.49 -20.24 3.95
N GLY A 245 6.68 -20.61 2.69
CA GLY A 245 5.64 -21.16 1.82
C GLY A 245 4.63 -20.15 1.26
N TYR A 246 4.72 -18.88 1.64
CA TYR A 246 3.82 -17.85 1.10
C TYR A 246 4.36 -17.23 -0.18
N ASN A 247 3.43 -16.96 -1.11
CA ASN A 247 3.66 -16.17 -2.31
C ASN A 247 3.41 -14.67 -2.06
N HIS A 248 3.66 -13.87 -3.08
CA HIS A 248 3.53 -12.43 -3.08
C HIS A 248 2.19 -11.92 -2.54
N MET A 249 2.20 -11.15 -1.48
CA MET A 249 1.03 -10.61 -0.76
C MET A 249 0.04 -11.68 -0.23
N GLN A 250 0.42 -12.95 -0.26
CA GLN A 250 -0.51 -14.04 0.03
C GLN A 250 -0.84 -14.14 1.52
N TYR A 251 0.10 -13.79 2.41
CA TYR A 251 -0.13 -13.89 3.85
C TYR A 251 -1.23 -12.93 4.31
N GLN A 252 -1.17 -11.65 3.93
CA GLN A 252 -2.20 -10.67 4.29
C GLN A 252 -3.60 -11.04 3.77
N ILE A 253 -3.70 -11.82 2.69
CA ILE A 253 -4.97 -12.28 2.12
C ILE A 253 -5.49 -13.51 2.87
N ARG A 254 -4.62 -14.48 3.16
CA ARG A 254 -5.01 -15.75 3.80
C ARG A 254 -5.25 -15.64 5.29
N ASP A 255 -4.45 -14.82 5.98
CA ASP A 255 -4.57 -14.58 7.42
C ASP A 255 -4.47 -13.10 7.75
N PRO A 256 -5.50 -12.30 7.41
CA PRO A 256 -5.50 -10.87 7.68
C PRO A 256 -5.43 -10.52 9.17
N LYS A 257 -5.90 -11.41 10.05
CA LYS A 257 -5.82 -11.20 11.52
C LYS A 257 -4.39 -11.42 12.03
N GLY A 258 -3.73 -12.49 11.60
CA GLY A 258 -2.32 -12.74 11.92
C GLY A 258 -1.41 -11.65 11.38
N PHE A 259 -1.66 -11.21 10.14
CA PHE A 259 -0.94 -10.08 9.55
C PHE A 259 -1.14 -8.77 10.34
N ALA A 260 -2.37 -8.47 10.75
CA ALA A 260 -2.69 -7.32 11.59
C ALA A 260 -2.00 -7.39 12.97
N ALA A 261 -2.05 -8.57 13.63
CA ALA A 261 -1.40 -8.79 14.91
C ALA A 261 0.12 -8.58 14.84
N MET A 262 0.76 -9.01 13.76
CA MET A 262 2.18 -8.79 13.53
C MET A 262 2.52 -7.29 13.42
N MET A 263 1.69 -6.52 12.73
CA MET A 263 1.88 -5.08 12.63
C MET A 263 1.68 -4.33 13.96
N GLU A 264 1.00 -4.95 14.94
CA GLU A 264 0.83 -4.37 16.27
C GLU A 264 2.04 -4.60 17.19
N LEU A 265 2.87 -5.61 16.93
CA LEU A 265 4.03 -5.94 17.76
C LEU A 265 4.94 -4.76 18.10
N PRO A 266 5.28 -3.84 17.16
CA PRO A 266 6.09 -2.67 17.46
C PRO A 266 5.45 -1.71 18.47
N PHE A 267 4.12 -1.74 18.62
CA PHE A 267 3.39 -0.87 19.56
C PHE A 267 3.27 -1.49 20.95
N LEU A 268 3.28 -2.82 21.04
CA LEU A 268 3.19 -3.55 22.30
C LEU A 268 4.51 -3.58 23.07
N GLN A 269 5.64 -3.39 22.38
CA GLN A 269 6.98 -3.38 23.01
C GLN A 269 7.37 -2.06 23.67
N LYS A 270 6.48 -1.06 23.69
CA LYS A 270 6.72 0.27 24.28
C LYS A 270 6.23 0.41 25.72
N GLU A 271 5.69 -0.65 26.32
CA GLU A 271 5.36 -0.72 27.74
C GLU A 271 6.48 -1.42 28.51
#